data_1d9ff8f4c21164e6a21764b7ebfbea4a
#
_entry.id   1d9ff8f4c21164e6a21764b7ebfbea4a
#
_cell.length_a   1.000
_cell.length_b   1.000
_cell.length_c   1.000
_cell.angle_alpha   90.00
_cell.angle_beta   90.00
_cell.angle_gamma   90.00
#
_symmetry.space_group_name_H-M   'P 1'
#
loop_
_entity.id
_entity.type
_entity.pdbx_description
1 polymer ?
#
loop_
_entity_poly.entity_id
_entity_poly.type
_entity_poly.pdbx_seq_one_letter_code
_entity_poly.pdbx_strand_id
1 'polypeptide(L)'
;MNESYLDDVNDYDDQTGEDELDPVEIPKEVRHLRTQSYDKSVRDLVAMIDEGDIDLDPDYQRNYLWENKKASLLIESILLNIPIPVVYVAENEESQWNVIDGLQRLNSLYRFFKNEFKLSRLEVLSELNGLTYHNLPPKAKRMLGNGMFRVVVLLAETHPEIKYDVFMRLNTGSVRLNEQELRNCLYR
;
A
#
# COMPACT_ATOMS: atom_id res chain seq x y z
N MET A 1 -16.10 -63.39 50.02
CA MET A 1 -14.67 -63.08 50.19
C MET A 1 -14.24 -62.22 49.09
N ASN A 2 -13.92 -61.04 49.54
CA ASN A 2 -12.98 -60.02 49.06
C ASN A 2 -13.47 -59.11 47.91
N GLU A 3 -13.82 -58.00 48.34
CA GLU A 3 -13.04 -56.72 48.58
C GLU A 3 -12.77 -55.99 47.29
N SER A 4 -13.56 -55.01 47.20
CA SER A 4 -13.49 -53.60 46.79
C SER A 4 -12.07 -52.97 46.77
N TYR A 5 -11.74 -52.34 45.74
CA TYR A 5 -10.92 -51.11 45.75
C TYR A 5 -11.50 -50.11 44.77
N LEU A 6 -11.93 -48.98 45.35
CA LEU A 6 -12.23 -47.74 44.70
C LEU A 6 -10.92 -47.12 44.27
N ASP A 7 -10.81 -46.71 43.02
CA ASP A 7 -9.82 -45.73 42.61
C ASP A 7 -10.54 -44.44 42.23
N ASP A 8 -10.23 -43.44 43.04
CA ASP A 8 -10.55 -42.05 42.83
C ASP A 8 -9.91 -41.56 41.53
N VAL A 9 -10.72 -41.20 40.54
CA VAL A 9 -10.27 -40.45 39.38
C VAL A 9 -10.53 -38.97 39.63
N ASN A 10 -9.46 -38.24 39.83
CA ASN A 10 -9.40 -36.79 39.93
C ASN A 10 -10.12 -36.13 38.73
N ASP A 11 -11.14 -35.41 39.10
CA ASP A 11 -11.82 -34.45 38.28
C ASP A 11 -10.91 -33.22 38.12
N TYR A 12 -10.09 -33.16 37.08
CA TYR A 12 -9.43 -31.93 36.69
C TYR A 12 -10.40 -31.12 35.84
N ASP A 13 -11.02 -30.17 36.49
CA ASP A 13 -11.82 -29.11 35.92
C ASP A 13 -10.88 -28.22 35.09
N ASP A 14 -10.76 -28.52 33.78
CA ASP A 14 -10.02 -27.70 32.80
C ASP A 14 -10.91 -26.54 32.35
N GLN A 15 -11.01 -25.54 33.23
CA GLN A 15 -11.59 -24.23 32.87
C GLN A 15 -10.54 -23.41 32.12
N THR A 16 -10.19 -23.80 30.91
CA THR A 16 -9.62 -22.86 29.93
C THR A 16 -10.79 -22.05 29.39
N GLY A 17 -11.10 -20.98 30.08
CA GLY A 17 -11.93 -19.90 29.54
C GLY A 17 -11.19 -19.29 28.35
N GLU A 18 -11.44 -19.79 27.15
CA GLU A 18 -11.22 -19.04 25.93
C GLU A 18 -12.24 -17.88 26.00
N ASP A 19 -11.73 -16.69 26.31
CA ASP A 19 -12.46 -15.45 26.04
C ASP A 19 -12.68 -15.39 24.53
N GLU A 20 -13.73 -16.03 24.05
CA GLU A 20 -14.31 -15.76 22.73
C GLU A 20 -14.72 -14.28 22.74
N LEU A 21 -13.82 -13.43 22.24
CA LEU A 21 -14.17 -12.07 21.92
C LEU A 21 -15.34 -12.13 20.93
N ASP A 22 -16.54 -11.78 21.39
CA ASP A 22 -17.69 -11.65 20.52
C ASP A 22 -17.27 -10.86 19.27
N PRO A 23 -17.56 -11.36 18.06
CA PRO A 23 -17.21 -10.65 16.85
C PRO A 23 -17.84 -9.26 16.89
N VAL A 24 -17.03 -8.21 16.84
CA VAL A 24 -17.48 -6.83 16.85
C VAL A 24 -18.46 -6.64 15.68
N GLU A 25 -19.74 -6.61 15.96
CA GLU A 25 -20.78 -6.50 14.93
C GLU A 25 -20.81 -5.05 14.42
N ILE A 26 -20.20 -4.81 13.25
CA ILE A 26 -20.26 -3.48 12.62
C ILE A 26 -21.73 -3.17 12.31
N PRO A 27 -22.29 -2.05 12.80
CA PRO A 27 -23.66 -1.64 12.47
C PRO A 27 -23.88 -1.57 10.95
N LYS A 28 -25.03 -2.04 10.45
CA LYS A 28 -25.32 -2.12 9.01
C LYS A 28 -25.20 -0.75 8.30
N GLU A 29 -25.49 0.32 9.02
CA GLU A 29 -25.46 1.70 8.54
C GLU A 29 -24.05 2.19 8.20
N VAL A 30 -23.01 1.63 8.83
CA VAL A 30 -21.61 2.02 8.61
C VAL A 30 -20.81 1.00 7.78
N ARG A 31 -21.49 -0.06 7.27
CA ARG A 31 -20.86 -1.09 6.41
C ARG A 31 -20.62 -0.64 4.97
N HIS A 32 -20.57 0.65 4.71
CA HIS A 32 -20.35 1.19 3.38
C HIS A 32 -18.94 1.74 3.22
N LEU A 33 -18.23 1.22 2.22
CA LEU A 33 -16.98 1.79 1.79
C LEU A 33 -17.25 3.13 1.10
N ARG A 34 -16.71 4.22 1.63
CA ARG A 34 -16.74 5.53 1.00
C ARG A 34 -15.45 5.80 0.27
N THR A 35 -15.54 5.92 -1.03
CA THR A 35 -14.36 6.16 -1.88
C THR A 35 -14.58 7.33 -2.78
N GLN A 36 -13.47 8.00 -3.12
CA GLN A 36 -13.41 8.99 -4.18
C GLN A 36 -12.25 8.66 -5.12
N SER A 37 -12.46 8.80 -6.42
CA SER A 37 -11.44 8.54 -7.42
C SER A 37 -10.92 9.82 -8.03
N TYR A 38 -9.60 9.92 -8.18
CA TYR A 38 -8.93 11.04 -8.81
C TYR A 38 -8.01 10.53 -9.92
N ASP A 39 -7.91 11.31 -10.99
CA ASP A 39 -6.83 11.17 -11.96
C ASP A 39 -5.78 12.24 -11.63
N LYS A 40 -4.61 11.81 -11.16
CA LYS A 40 -3.50 12.68 -10.77
C LYS A 40 -2.34 12.54 -11.75
N SER A 41 -1.73 13.64 -12.13
CA SER A 41 -0.49 13.56 -12.89
C SER A 41 0.68 13.07 -12.03
N VAL A 42 1.69 12.47 -12.66
CA VAL A 42 2.92 12.08 -11.96
C VAL A 42 3.54 13.28 -11.23
N ARG A 43 3.50 14.46 -11.84
CA ARG A 43 4.02 15.69 -11.22
C ARG A 43 3.28 16.05 -9.95
N ASP A 44 1.94 15.98 -9.98
CA ASP A 44 1.12 16.30 -8.80
C ASP A 44 1.39 15.28 -7.69
N LEU A 45 1.48 13.98 -8.02
CA LEU A 45 1.80 12.94 -7.03
C LEU A 45 3.16 13.16 -6.38
N VAL A 46 4.18 13.50 -7.16
CA VAL A 46 5.52 13.82 -6.62
C VAL A 46 5.49 15.06 -5.74
N ALA A 47 4.75 16.10 -6.12
CA ALA A 47 4.58 17.30 -5.31
C ALA A 47 3.86 16.98 -3.98
N MET A 48 2.76 16.22 -4.02
CA MET A 48 2.03 15.79 -2.82
C MET A 48 2.91 14.96 -1.87
N ILE A 49 3.82 14.15 -2.39
CA ILE A 49 4.79 13.41 -1.56
C ILE A 49 5.80 14.38 -0.94
N ASP A 50 6.31 15.37 -1.69
CA ASP A 50 7.24 16.37 -1.18
C ASP A 50 6.62 17.27 -0.08
N GLU A 51 5.34 17.57 -0.21
CA GLU A 51 4.57 18.40 0.72
C GLU A 51 4.09 17.62 1.96
N GLY A 52 4.19 16.28 1.92
CA GLY A 52 3.74 15.41 3.01
C GLY A 52 2.26 15.07 2.97
N ASP A 53 1.55 15.44 1.89
CA ASP A 53 0.13 15.07 1.68
C ASP A 53 -0.04 13.57 1.39
N ILE A 54 1.01 12.93 0.85
CA ILE A 54 1.09 11.47 0.68
C ILE A 54 2.26 10.96 1.51
N ASP A 55 1.95 10.14 2.50
CA ASP A 55 2.96 9.46 3.30
C ASP A 55 3.37 8.14 2.62
N LEU A 56 4.65 8.04 2.27
CA LEU A 56 5.25 6.82 1.72
C LEU A 56 5.78 5.88 2.82
N ASP A 57 5.60 6.21 4.08
CA ASP A 57 6.10 5.58 5.30
C ASP A 57 7.54 5.00 5.20
N PRO A 58 8.55 5.71 5.76
CA PRO A 58 9.95 5.29 5.69
C PRO A 58 10.24 3.97 6.40
N ASP A 59 9.41 3.54 7.36
CA ASP A 59 9.63 2.30 8.12
C ASP A 59 9.29 1.05 7.29
N TYR A 60 8.33 1.12 6.38
CA TYR A 60 8.03 0.08 5.41
C TYR A 60 9.01 0.05 4.23
N GLN A 61 9.66 1.17 3.92
CA GLN A 61 10.57 1.27 2.78
C GLN A 61 11.86 0.47 2.95
N ARG A 62 12.28 0.17 4.17
CA ARG A 62 13.59 -0.46 4.43
C ARG A 62 13.72 -1.88 3.88
N ASN A 63 12.61 -2.58 3.68
CA ASN A 63 12.66 -4.01 3.36
C ASN A 63 12.26 -4.39 1.93
N TYR A 64 11.61 -3.50 1.13
CA TYR A 64 10.99 -3.91 -0.14
C TYR A 64 11.04 -2.86 -1.25
N LEU A 65 12.16 -2.19 -1.43
CA LEU A 65 12.33 -1.31 -2.59
C LEU A 65 12.44 -2.15 -3.86
N TRP A 66 11.66 -1.77 -4.89
CA TRP A 66 11.89 -2.33 -6.21
C TRP A 66 13.32 -2.05 -6.67
N GLU A 67 13.95 -3.08 -7.25
CA GLU A 67 15.20 -2.91 -7.96
C GLU A 67 15.05 -1.85 -9.06
N ASN A 68 16.14 -1.13 -9.34
CA ASN A 68 16.14 -0.08 -10.36
C ASN A 68 15.67 -0.57 -11.73
N LYS A 69 15.85 -1.86 -12.06
CA LYS A 69 15.30 -2.47 -13.27
C LYS A 69 13.77 -2.37 -13.31
N LYS A 70 13.08 -2.81 -12.26
CA LYS A 70 11.61 -2.81 -12.20
C LYS A 70 11.07 -1.38 -12.12
N ALA A 71 11.74 -0.50 -11.39
CA ALA A 71 11.44 0.92 -11.34
C ALA A 71 11.60 1.57 -12.74
N SER A 72 12.65 1.22 -13.49
CA SER A 72 12.87 1.74 -14.85
C SER A 72 11.78 1.31 -15.83
N LEU A 73 11.30 0.06 -15.75
CA LEU A 73 10.21 -0.44 -16.59
C LEU A 73 8.88 0.29 -16.29
N LEU A 74 8.64 0.73 -15.05
CA LEU A 74 7.50 1.59 -14.73
C LEU A 74 7.62 2.94 -15.44
N ILE A 75 8.80 3.58 -15.38
CA ILE A 75 9.05 4.85 -16.08
C ILE A 75 8.83 4.70 -17.58
N GLU A 76 9.35 3.62 -18.18
CA GLU A 76 9.14 3.30 -19.59
C GLU A 76 7.67 3.13 -19.93
N SER A 77 6.92 2.40 -19.10
CA SER A 77 5.48 2.19 -19.28
C SER A 77 4.71 3.51 -19.32
N ILE A 78 5.04 4.45 -18.43
CA ILE A 78 4.40 5.77 -18.41
C ILE A 78 4.76 6.57 -19.68
N LEU A 79 6.02 6.56 -20.09
CA LEU A 79 6.47 7.24 -21.32
C LEU A 79 5.82 6.65 -22.57
N LEU A 80 5.50 5.37 -22.58
CA LEU A 80 4.78 4.67 -23.65
C LEU A 80 3.25 4.80 -23.51
N ASN A 81 2.76 5.52 -22.50
CA ASN A 81 1.33 5.65 -22.22
C ASN A 81 0.62 4.30 -21.99
N ILE A 82 1.34 3.32 -21.43
CA ILE A 82 0.77 2.04 -21.02
C ILE A 82 -0.03 2.26 -19.74
N PRO A 83 -1.26 1.75 -19.62
CA PRO A 83 -2.07 1.90 -18.42
C PRO A 83 -1.37 1.33 -17.17
N ILE A 84 -1.29 2.14 -16.13
CA ILE A 84 -0.71 1.74 -14.84
C ILE A 84 -1.84 1.31 -13.90
N PRO A 85 -1.66 0.22 -13.14
CA PRO A 85 -2.64 -0.20 -12.15
C PRO A 85 -2.97 0.91 -11.16
N VAL A 86 -4.23 0.92 -10.71
CA VAL A 86 -4.79 1.89 -9.75
C VAL A 86 -3.96 1.91 -8.47
N VAL A 87 -3.77 3.10 -7.91
CA VAL A 87 -3.20 3.29 -6.58
C VAL A 87 -4.33 3.46 -5.58
N TYR A 88 -4.24 2.78 -4.44
CA TYR A 88 -5.20 2.90 -3.35
C TYR A 88 -4.55 3.58 -2.15
N VAL A 89 -5.24 4.56 -1.59
CA VAL A 89 -4.81 5.30 -0.41
C VAL A 89 -5.96 5.39 0.59
N ALA A 90 -5.63 5.52 1.88
CA ALA A 90 -6.60 5.86 2.91
C ALA A 90 -6.33 7.30 3.38
N GLU A 91 -7.38 8.09 3.44
CA GLU A 91 -7.33 9.41 4.04
C GLU A 91 -7.40 9.28 5.57
N ASN A 92 -6.50 9.99 6.28
CA ASN A 92 -6.53 10.11 7.73
C ASN A 92 -7.32 11.36 8.18
N GLU A 93 -7.42 11.61 9.47
CA GLU A 93 -8.16 12.75 10.03
C GLU A 93 -7.53 14.11 9.69
N GLU A 94 -6.24 14.13 9.34
CA GLU A 94 -5.50 15.33 8.92
C GLU A 94 -5.55 15.56 7.41
N SER A 95 -6.39 14.78 6.68
CA SER A 95 -6.51 14.81 5.22
C SER A 95 -5.24 14.36 4.47
N GLN A 96 -4.32 13.69 5.14
CA GLN A 96 -3.16 13.07 4.49
C GLN A 96 -3.53 11.68 3.95
N TRP A 97 -2.84 11.25 2.93
CA TRP A 97 -3.06 9.98 2.25
C TRP A 97 -1.99 8.94 2.62
N ASN A 98 -2.41 7.89 3.32
CA ASN A 98 -1.59 6.72 3.62
C ASN A 98 -1.74 5.70 2.50
N VAL A 99 -0.62 5.23 1.92
CA VAL A 99 -0.66 4.34 0.75
C VAL A 99 -1.02 2.92 1.17
N ILE A 100 -2.12 2.38 0.62
CA ILE A 100 -2.58 1.00 0.81
C ILE A 100 -1.96 0.08 -0.24
N ASP A 101 -2.10 0.42 -1.53
CA ASP A 101 -1.47 -0.28 -2.64
C ASP A 101 -0.89 0.71 -3.64
N GLY A 102 0.26 0.34 -4.20
CA GLY A 102 0.99 1.18 -5.14
C GLY A 102 2.22 1.88 -4.55
N LEU A 103 2.57 1.61 -3.29
CA LEU A 103 3.72 2.20 -2.60
C LEU A 103 5.00 2.13 -3.44
N GLN A 104 5.34 0.95 -3.98
CA GLN A 104 6.55 0.77 -4.78
C GLN A 104 6.54 1.59 -6.08
N ARG A 105 5.35 1.78 -6.66
CA ARG A 105 5.16 2.60 -7.86
C ARG A 105 5.39 4.08 -7.54
N LEU A 106 4.74 4.59 -6.51
CA LEU A 106 4.90 5.99 -6.07
C LEU A 106 6.35 6.27 -5.64
N ASN A 107 6.94 5.38 -4.85
CA ASN A 107 8.33 5.50 -4.42
C ASN A 107 9.31 5.46 -5.61
N SER A 108 9.08 4.62 -6.61
CA SER A 108 9.92 4.58 -7.82
C SER A 108 9.86 5.91 -8.59
N LEU A 109 8.67 6.51 -8.72
CA LEU A 109 8.49 7.81 -9.32
C LEU A 109 9.24 8.89 -8.54
N TYR A 110 9.01 8.96 -7.25
CA TYR A 110 9.64 9.92 -6.36
C TYR A 110 11.16 9.85 -6.43
N ARG A 111 11.73 8.67 -6.24
CA ARG A 111 13.18 8.43 -6.32
C ARG A 111 13.76 8.83 -7.68
N PHE A 112 13.04 8.55 -8.77
CA PHE A 112 13.49 8.94 -10.10
C PHE A 112 13.50 10.45 -10.28
N PHE A 113 12.46 11.16 -9.84
CA PHE A 113 12.41 12.63 -9.86
C PHE A 113 13.50 13.26 -8.99
N LYS A 114 13.88 12.61 -7.89
CA LYS A 114 15.02 13.03 -7.04
C LYS A 114 16.38 12.63 -7.60
N ASN A 115 16.45 12.02 -8.79
CA ASN A 115 17.67 11.55 -9.46
C ASN A 115 18.43 10.47 -8.69
N GLU A 116 17.76 9.65 -7.88
CA GLU A 116 18.37 8.63 -7.04
C GLU A 116 18.81 7.38 -7.82
N PHE A 117 18.29 7.19 -9.04
CA PHE A 117 18.75 6.09 -9.90
C PHE A 117 18.73 6.48 -11.37
N LYS A 118 19.46 5.68 -12.17
CA LYS A 118 19.50 5.76 -13.63
C LYS A 118 18.60 4.71 -14.24
N LEU A 119 17.92 5.05 -15.34
CA LEU A 119 17.15 4.09 -16.12
C LEU A 119 18.05 2.96 -16.60
N SER A 120 17.55 1.74 -16.54
CA SER A 120 18.30 0.55 -16.93
C SER A 120 17.40 -0.52 -17.48
N ARG A 121 17.92 -1.27 -18.46
CA ARG A 121 17.24 -2.41 -19.08
C ARG A 121 15.89 -2.06 -19.70
N LEU A 122 15.75 -0.84 -20.23
CA LEU A 122 14.65 -0.47 -21.08
C LEU A 122 14.78 -1.19 -22.41
N GLU A 123 13.66 -1.75 -22.89
CA GLU A 123 13.64 -2.54 -24.12
C GLU A 123 13.19 -1.71 -25.33
N VAL A 124 12.16 -0.87 -25.13
CA VAL A 124 11.58 -0.05 -26.19
C VAL A 124 12.24 1.31 -26.31
N LEU A 125 12.50 1.97 -25.19
CA LEU A 125 13.16 3.28 -25.12
C LEU A 125 14.61 3.14 -24.68
N SER A 126 15.33 2.21 -25.32
CA SER A 126 16.71 1.82 -24.95
C SER A 126 17.70 2.99 -24.98
N GLU A 127 17.44 4.03 -25.77
CA GLU A 127 18.22 5.27 -25.84
C GLU A 127 18.18 6.09 -24.53
N LEU A 128 17.20 5.83 -23.65
CA LEU A 128 17.11 6.47 -22.34
C LEU A 128 17.88 5.70 -21.25
N ASN A 129 18.43 4.53 -21.53
CA ASN A 129 19.24 3.79 -20.57
C ASN A 129 20.44 4.61 -20.10
N GLY A 130 20.71 4.58 -18.81
CA GLY A 130 21.80 5.33 -18.16
C GLY A 130 21.45 6.78 -17.80
N LEU A 131 20.27 7.30 -18.21
CA LEU A 131 19.84 8.66 -17.88
C LEU A 131 19.14 8.70 -16.52
N THR A 132 19.38 9.79 -15.78
CA THR A 132 18.57 10.21 -14.62
C THR A 132 17.46 11.13 -15.10
N TYR A 133 16.48 11.46 -14.24
CA TYR A 133 15.43 12.43 -14.55
C TYR A 133 16.00 13.76 -15.04
N HIS A 134 17.05 14.27 -14.37
CA HIS A 134 17.68 15.55 -14.76
C HIS A 134 18.20 15.52 -16.20
N ASN A 135 18.72 14.40 -16.66
CA ASN A 135 19.33 14.22 -17.97
C ASN A 135 18.37 13.77 -19.06
N LEU A 136 17.09 13.52 -18.74
CA LEU A 136 16.08 13.20 -19.74
C LEU A 136 15.89 14.34 -20.75
N PRO A 137 15.62 14.04 -22.02
CA PRO A 137 15.19 15.02 -23.01
C PRO A 137 13.96 15.79 -22.53
N PRO A 138 13.82 17.10 -22.83
CA PRO A 138 12.69 17.92 -22.38
C PRO A 138 11.32 17.33 -22.74
N LYS A 139 11.22 16.67 -23.90
CA LYS A 139 9.98 15.97 -24.33
C LYS A 139 9.64 14.83 -23.37
N ALA A 140 10.62 13.97 -23.04
CA ALA A 140 10.43 12.84 -22.12
C ALA A 140 10.05 13.31 -20.71
N LYS A 141 10.68 14.39 -20.20
CA LYS A 141 10.30 15.00 -18.92
C LYS A 141 8.83 15.45 -18.89
N ARG A 142 8.39 16.10 -19.96
CA ARG A 142 6.98 16.53 -20.07
C ARG A 142 6.04 15.36 -20.16
N MET A 143 6.35 14.34 -20.96
CA MET A 143 5.53 13.12 -21.08
C MET A 143 5.44 12.40 -19.74
N LEU A 144 6.55 12.18 -19.06
CA LEU A 144 6.57 11.54 -17.74
C LEU A 144 5.78 12.35 -16.71
N GLY A 145 6.02 13.66 -16.61
CA GLY A 145 5.33 14.52 -15.64
C GLY A 145 3.82 14.62 -15.86
N ASN A 146 3.36 14.47 -17.12
CA ASN A 146 1.94 14.49 -17.48
C ASN A 146 1.31 13.08 -17.52
N GLY A 147 2.10 12.03 -17.26
CA GLY A 147 1.55 10.67 -17.11
C GLY A 147 0.48 10.63 -16.03
N MET A 148 -0.61 9.91 -16.27
CA MET A 148 -1.77 9.92 -15.38
C MET A 148 -1.84 8.64 -14.55
N PHE A 149 -2.14 8.80 -13.28
CA PHE A 149 -2.44 7.73 -12.35
C PHE A 149 -3.86 7.87 -11.84
N ARG A 150 -4.60 6.77 -11.87
CA ARG A 150 -5.86 6.69 -11.15
C ARG A 150 -5.56 6.38 -9.70
N VAL A 151 -6.03 7.24 -8.79
CA VAL A 151 -5.94 7.08 -7.34
C VAL A 151 -7.35 6.91 -6.79
N VAL A 152 -7.58 5.86 -6.03
CA VAL A 152 -8.81 5.64 -5.26
C VAL A 152 -8.52 5.91 -3.80
N VAL A 153 -9.20 6.90 -3.26
CA VAL A 153 -9.09 7.34 -1.86
C VAL A 153 -10.21 6.70 -1.05
N LEU A 154 -9.86 5.97 -0.01
CA LEU A 154 -10.78 5.55 1.03
C LEU A 154 -10.93 6.74 2.00
N LEU A 155 -12.11 7.35 2.03
CA LEU A 155 -12.34 8.56 2.81
C LEU A 155 -12.22 8.31 4.32
N ALA A 156 -11.88 9.36 5.07
CA ALA A 156 -11.68 9.30 6.51
C ALA A 156 -12.89 8.72 7.26
N GLU A 157 -14.11 9.04 6.80
CA GLU A 157 -15.35 8.56 7.40
C GLU A 157 -15.66 7.07 7.19
N THR A 158 -14.83 6.36 6.41
CA THR A 158 -14.96 4.90 6.27
C THR A 158 -14.57 4.23 7.58
N HIS A 159 -15.45 3.33 8.08
CA HIS A 159 -15.20 2.62 9.32
C HIS A 159 -13.84 1.88 9.28
N PRO A 160 -13.01 1.95 10.33
CA PRO A 160 -11.66 1.38 10.33
C PRO A 160 -11.59 -0.11 9.94
N GLU A 161 -12.55 -0.93 10.41
CA GLU A 161 -12.58 -2.36 10.06
C GLU A 161 -12.86 -2.60 8.57
N ILE A 162 -13.63 -1.71 7.93
CA ILE A 162 -13.86 -1.78 6.49
C ILE A 162 -12.61 -1.36 5.73
N LYS A 163 -11.91 -0.33 6.19
CA LYS A 163 -10.59 0.04 5.64
C LYS A 163 -9.64 -1.16 5.73
N TYR A 164 -9.60 -1.84 6.87
CA TYR A 164 -8.77 -3.03 7.09
C TYR A 164 -9.15 -4.18 6.14
N ASP A 165 -10.43 -4.51 5.99
CA ASP A 165 -10.91 -5.57 5.09
C ASP A 165 -10.54 -5.29 3.63
N VAL A 166 -10.72 -4.05 3.17
CA VAL A 166 -10.30 -3.62 1.83
C VAL A 166 -8.79 -3.76 1.66
N PHE A 167 -8.02 -3.33 2.65
CA PHE A 167 -6.58 -3.45 2.64
C PHE A 167 -6.12 -4.91 2.51
N MET A 168 -6.70 -5.81 3.31
CA MET A 168 -6.39 -7.25 3.25
C MET A 168 -6.69 -7.83 1.86
N ARG A 169 -7.80 -7.45 1.25
CA ARG A 169 -8.19 -7.92 -0.08
C ARG A 169 -7.28 -7.39 -1.19
N LEU A 170 -6.84 -6.14 -1.12
CA LEU A 170 -5.94 -5.55 -2.10
C LEU A 170 -4.52 -6.12 -2.01
N ASN A 171 -4.05 -6.44 -0.79
CA ASN A 171 -2.70 -6.96 -0.58
C ASN A 171 -2.54 -8.48 -0.77
N THR A 172 -3.57 -9.21 -1.18
CA THR A 172 -3.49 -10.66 -1.43
C THR A 172 -2.54 -11.06 -2.57
N GLY A 173 -2.10 -10.12 -3.40
CA GLY A 173 -1.21 -10.35 -4.56
C GLY A 173 0.21 -9.78 -4.44
N SER A 174 0.53 -9.00 -3.43
CA SER A 174 1.83 -8.39 -3.21
C SER A 174 2.43 -8.85 -1.88
N VAL A 175 3.65 -8.44 -1.55
CA VAL A 175 4.32 -8.78 -0.30
C VAL A 175 3.39 -8.48 0.88
N ARG A 176 3.04 -9.53 1.64
CA ARG A 176 2.12 -9.43 2.78
C ARG A 176 2.72 -8.51 3.83
N LEU A 177 2.08 -7.40 4.10
CA LEU A 177 2.31 -6.66 5.34
C LEU A 177 1.80 -7.52 6.51
N ASN A 178 2.50 -7.47 7.66
CA ASN A 178 2.02 -8.16 8.84
C ASN A 178 0.84 -7.38 9.47
N GLU A 179 0.05 -8.05 10.32
CA GLU A 179 -1.15 -7.44 10.93
C GLU A 179 -0.85 -6.18 11.75
N GLN A 180 0.33 -6.10 12.35
CA GLN A 180 0.76 -4.94 13.15
C GLN A 180 1.07 -3.73 12.27
N GLU A 181 1.71 -3.96 11.13
CA GLU A 181 2.00 -2.93 10.13
C GLU A 181 0.70 -2.36 9.54
N LEU A 182 -0.28 -3.23 9.34
CA LEU A 182 -1.62 -2.90 8.88
C LEU A 182 -2.38 -2.00 9.86
N ARG A 183 -2.37 -2.36 11.14
CA ARG A 183 -3.01 -1.55 12.18
C ARG A 183 -2.36 -0.17 12.29
N ASN A 184 -1.04 -0.09 12.20
CA ASN A 184 -0.33 1.20 12.26
C ASN A 184 -0.68 2.13 11.09
N CYS A 185 -0.97 1.60 9.88
CA CYS A 185 -1.42 2.39 8.74
C CYS A 185 -2.84 2.97 8.90
N LEU A 186 -3.69 2.32 9.68
CA LEU A 186 -5.12 2.65 9.77
C LEU A 186 -5.48 3.47 11.00
N TYR A 187 -4.64 3.46 12.04
CA TYR A 187 -4.91 4.05 13.36
C TYR A 187 -3.88 5.12 13.78
N ARG A 188 -3.08 5.61 12.82
CA ARG A 188 -2.23 6.79 13.02
C ARG A 188 -2.98 8.06 12.71
#